data_9214c08f6a078a14da124a2ac3d41eed
#
_entry.id   9214c08f6a078a14da124a2ac3d41eed
#
_cell.length_a   1.000
_cell.length_b   1.000
_cell.length_c   1.000
_cell.angle_alpha   90.00
_cell.angle_beta   90.00
_cell.angle_gamma   90.00
#
_symmetry.space_group_name_H-M   'P 1'
#
loop_
_entity.id
_entity.type
_entity.pdbx_description
1 polymer ?
#
loop_
_entity_poly.entity_id
_entity_poly.type
_entity_poly.pdbx_seq_one_letter_code
_entity_poly.pdbx_strand_id
1 'polypeptide(L)'
;MGTGIERIVLDFVHAAYGEHMDVEAMTALMADDFVWQLNVPLSPVIRGRDAARAELEKHNQLASGMVDGSEIRTVVSNEDTVVVERLDVNLIAGVRVTFHVTAIFEVRDDAITCWREYWDTGDIARQLGSDPGQMFEQIGS
;
A
#
# COMPACT_ATOMS: atom_id res chain seq x y z
N MET A 1 -10.44 -15.93 14.13
CA MET A 1 -9.16 -16.12 14.82
C MET A 1 -8.03 -15.66 13.92
N GLY A 2 -7.17 -14.81 14.45
CA GLY A 2 -6.01 -14.35 13.69
C GLY A 2 -5.06 -15.49 13.39
N THR A 3 -4.46 -15.46 12.22
CA THR A 3 -3.46 -16.44 11.80
C THR A 3 -2.08 -15.82 11.84
N GLY A 4 -1.02 -16.63 11.75
CA GLY A 4 0.35 -16.12 11.67
C GLY A 4 0.54 -15.19 10.47
N ILE A 5 -0.11 -15.47 9.33
CA ILE A 5 0.00 -14.62 8.15
C ILE A 5 -0.72 -13.29 8.33
N GLU A 6 -1.82 -13.26 9.09
CA GLU A 6 -2.48 -11.99 9.41
C GLU A 6 -1.55 -11.07 10.20
N ARG A 7 -0.79 -11.64 11.16
CA ARG A 7 0.15 -10.86 11.94
C ARG A 7 1.23 -10.25 11.05
N ILE A 8 1.78 -11.03 10.12
CA ILE A 8 2.80 -10.55 9.19
C ILE A 8 2.26 -9.38 8.37
N VAL A 9 1.06 -9.53 7.82
CA VAL A 9 0.45 -8.49 6.99
C VAL A 9 0.09 -7.26 7.82
N LEU A 10 -0.43 -7.42 9.04
CA LEU A 10 -0.76 -6.29 9.89
C LEU A 10 0.50 -5.52 10.32
N ASP A 11 1.58 -6.23 10.61
CA ASP A 11 2.87 -5.58 10.91
C ASP A 11 3.35 -4.75 9.71
N PHE A 12 3.19 -5.28 8.49
CA PHE A 12 3.52 -4.57 7.26
C PHE A 12 2.66 -3.31 7.11
N VAL A 13 1.34 -3.43 7.30
CA VAL A 13 0.42 -2.30 7.18
C VAL A 13 0.74 -1.22 8.21
N HIS A 14 1.03 -1.61 9.45
CA HIS A 14 1.41 -0.65 10.48
C HIS A 14 2.73 0.06 10.15
N ALA A 15 3.69 -0.64 9.55
CA ALA A 15 4.94 -0.03 9.10
C ALA A 15 4.70 0.95 7.95
N ALA A 16 3.79 0.63 7.04
CA ALA A 16 3.48 1.46 5.87
C ALA A 16 2.71 2.73 6.23
N TYR A 17 1.77 2.63 7.17
CA TYR A 17 0.77 3.68 7.41
C TYR A 17 0.78 4.21 8.84
N GLY A 18 1.92 4.12 9.52
CA GLY A 18 2.11 4.75 10.80
C GLY A 18 2.39 6.24 10.66
N GLU A 19 2.81 6.88 11.74
CA GLU A 19 3.16 8.30 11.72
C GLU A 19 4.23 8.61 10.68
N HIS A 20 5.20 7.70 10.54
CA HIS A 20 6.22 7.73 9.50
C HIS A 20 6.28 6.36 8.84
N MET A 21 6.40 6.32 7.52
CA MET A 21 6.60 5.07 6.81
C MET A 21 7.96 4.47 7.18
N ASP A 22 7.93 3.22 7.64
CA ASP A 22 9.14 2.48 8.01
C ASP A 22 9.50 1.52 6.87
N VAL A 23 10.26 2.01 5.90
CA VAL A 23 10.64 1.25 4.71
C VAL A 23 11.47 0.02 5.08
N GLU A 24 12.33 0.14 6.07
CA GLU A 24 13.17 -0.96 6.55
C GLU A 24 12.31 -2.11 7.08
N ALA A 25 11.34 -1.80 7.94
CA ALA A 25 10.43 -2.80 8.50
C ALA A 25 9.57 -3.44 7.42
N MET A 26 9.08 -2.65 6.45
CA MET A 26 8.31 -3.18 5.33
C MET A 26 9.15 -4.14 4.50
N THR A 27 10.36 -3.73 4.14
CA THR A 27 11.27 -4.52 3.29
C THR A 27 11.64 -5.84 3.96
N ALA A 28 11.82 -5.84 5.28
CA ALA A 28 12.16 -7.05 6.03
C ALA A 28 11.06 -8.13 5.94
N LEU A 29 9.83 -7.75 5.67
CA LEU A 29 8.70 -8.68 5.55
C LEU A 29 8.44 -9.13 4.11
N MET A 30 9.17 -8.59 3.13
CA MET A 30 9.00 -8.91 1.73
C MET A 30 9.84 -10.11 1.30
N ALA A 31 9.26 -10.98 0.48
CA ALA A 31 10.01 -12.02 -0.22
C ALA A 31 10.90 -11.40 -1.30
N ASP A 32 11.95 -12.12 -1.73
CA ASP A 32 12.84 -11.65 -2.79
C ASP A 32 12.08 -11.35 -4.09
N ASP A 33 11.09 -12.17 -4.40
CA ASP A 33 10.28 -12.07 -5.61
C ASP A 33 8.98 -11.27 -5.39
N PHE A 34 8.96 -10.42 -4.38
CA PHE A 34 7.82 -9.57 -4.04
C PHE A 34 7.31 -8.80 -5.26
N VAL A 35 5.98 -8.72 -5.38
CA VAL A 35 5.31 -7.98 -6.46
C VAL A 35 4.34 -6.99 -5.82
N TRP A 36 4.36 -5.74 -6.30
CA TRP A 36 3.52 -4.68 -5.77
C TRP A 36 2.81 -3.95 -6.90
N GLN A 37 1.51 -3.78 -6.77
CA GLN A 37 0.73 -2.92 -7.66
C GLN A 37 -0.11 -1.96 -6.83
N LEU A 38 0.22 -0.69 -6.92
CA LEU A 38 -0.38 0.37 -6.09
C LEU A 38 -1.86 0.56 -6.37
N ASN A 39 -2.29 0.39 -7.60
CA ASN A 39 -3.70 0.45 -7.98
C ASN A 39 -3.96 -0.54 -9.11
N VAL A 40 -4.80 -1.52 -8.87
CA VAL A 40 -5.19 -2.52 -9.87
C VAL A 40 -6.39 -1.98 -10.65
N PRO A 41 -6.38 -1.99 -11.98
CA PRO A 41 -5.30 -2.43 -12.87
C PRO A 41 -4.44 -1.30 -13.43
N LEU A 42 -4.56 -0.09 -12.92
CA LEU A 42 -4.08 1.12 -13.61
C LEU A 42 -2.60 1.43 -13.39
N SER A 43 -2.07 1.13 -12.21
CA SER A 43 -0.65 1.45 -11.95
C SER A 43 0.27 0.37 -12.52
N PRO A 44 1.54 0.73 -12.80
CA PRO A 44 2.53 -0.29 -13.17
C PRO A 44 2.72 -1.33 -12.08
N VAL A 45 3.09 -2.54 -12.48
CA VAL A 45 3.45 -3.61 -11.55
C VAL A 45 4.94 -3.51 -11.27
N ILE A 46 5.30 -3.44 -9.99
CA ILE A 46 6.68 -3.36 -9.54
C ILE A 46 7.10 -4.75 -9.10
N ARG A 47 8.18 -5.27 -9.67
CA ARG A 47 8.63 -6.64 -9.44
C ARG A 47 9.97 -6.67 -8.74
N GLY A 48 10.03 -7.45 -7.66
CA GLY A 48 11.23 -7.67 -6.89
C GLY A 48 11.30 -6.75 -5.66
N ARG A 49 11.88 -7.28 -4.59
CA ARG A 49 12.00 -6.54 -3.33
C ARG A 49 12.80 -5.27 -3.47
N ASP A 50 13.92 -5.30 -4.23
CA ASP A 50 14.77 -4.13 -4.36
C ASP A 50 14.08 -3.00 -5.12
N ALA A 51 13.34 -3.33 -6.18
CA ALA A 51 12.57 -2.34 -6.93
C ALA A 51 11.45 -1.75 -6.08
N ALA A 52 10.78 -2.59 -5.30
CA ALA A 52 9.72 -2.15 -4.39
C ALA A 52 10.29 -1.22 -3.31
N ARG A 53 11.43 -1.56 -2.74
CA ARG A 53 12.11 -0.72 -1.75
C ARG A 53 12.44 0.66 -2.33
N ALA A 54 13.01 0.69 -3.52
CA ALA A 54 13.38 1.95 -4.18
C ALA A 54 12.15 2.83 -4.41
N GLU A 55 11.05 2.23 -4.84
CA GLU A 55 9.81 2.95 -5.07
C GLU A 55 9.23 3.49 -3.75
N LEU A 56 9.25 2.69 -2.68
CA LEU A 56 8.79 3.12 -1.36
C LEU A 56 9.63 4.27 -0.81
N GLU A 57 10.95 4.21 -0.98
CA GLU A 57 11.84 5.29 -0.55
C GLU A 57 11.53 6.58 -1.29
N LYS A 58 11.25 6.49 -2.60
CA LYS A 58 10.85 7.65 -3.39
C LYS A 58 9.53 8.24 -2.89
N HIS A 59 8.53 7.40 -2.64
CA HIS A 59 7.24 7.84 -2.09
C HIS A 59 7.41 8.49 -0.72
N ASN A 60 8.22 7.91 0.12
CA ASN A 60 8.46 8.42 1.47
C ASN A 60 9.09 9.81 1.45
N GLN A 61 9.98 10.07 0.50
CA GLN A 61 10.62 11.39 0.34
C GLN A 61 9.64 12.45 -0.16
N LEU A 62 8.67 12.06 -1.00
CA LEU A 62 7.72 13.00 -1.59
C LEU A 62 6.48 13.21 -0.75
N ALA A 63 6.17 12.28 0.16
CA ALA A 63 4.93 12.31 0.91
C ALA A 63 4.94 13.37 1.99
N SER A 64 3.79 14.03 2.17
CA SER A 64 3.56 14.95 3.29
C SER A 64 3.25 14.19 4.59
N GLY A 65 3.13 12.86 4.51
CA GLY A 65 2.77 12.01 5.63
C GLY A 65 1.26 11.80 5.75
N MET A 66 0.89 10.86 6.59
CA MET A 66 -0.51 10.57 6.87
C MET A 66 -1.02 11.61 7.87
N VAL A 67 -2.18 12.21 7.59
CA VAL A 67 -2.78 13.23 8.45
C VAL A 67 -3.40 12.60 9.69
N ASP A 68 -4.24 11.58 9.50
CA ASP A 68 -4.94 10.86 10.58
C ASP A 68 -4.59 9.38 10.60
N GLY A 69 -3.59 8.97 9.85
CA GLY A 69 -3.17 7.58 9.76
C GLY A 69 -4.09 6.75 8.90
N SER A 70 -4.14 5.47 9.22
CA SER A 70 -4.94 4.48 8.51
C SER A 70 -5.83 3.76 9.50
N GLU A 71 -7.10 3.61 9.15
CA GLU A 71 -8.05 2.83 9.94
C GLU A 71 -8.30 1.49 9.24
N ILE A 72 -7.97 0.40 9.92
CA ILE A 72 -8.26 -0.93 9.42
C ILE A 72 -9.68 -1.28 9.82
N ARG A 73 -10.53 -1.57 8.83
CA ARG A 73 -11.95 -1.88 9.05
C ARG A 73 -12.27 -3.35 9.03
N THR A 74 -11.61 -4.10 8.14
CA THR A 74 -11.89 -5.53 7.96
C THR A 74 -10.60 -6.26 7.65
N VAL A 75 -10.39 -7.41 8.28
CA VAL A 75 -9.30 -8.32 7.94
C VAL A 75 -9.90 -9.70 7.80
N VAL A 76 -9.72 -10.33 6.66
CA VAL A 76 -10.11 -11.72 6.43
C VAL A 76 -8.96 -12.45 5.76
N SER A 77 -8.85 -13.75 5.98
CA SER A 77 -7.76 -14.53 5.43
C SER A 77 -8.15 -15.96 5.15
N ASN A 78 -7.40 -16.59 4.27
CA ASN A 78 -7.40 -18.04 4.10
C ASN A 78 -5.98 -18.54 4.40
N GLU A 79 -5.54 -19.64 3.78
CA GLU A 79 -4.25 -20.25 4.10
C GLU A 79 -3.05 -19.41 3.70
N ASP A 80 -3.15 -18.63 2.63
CA ASP A 80 -2.02 -17.91 2.03
C ASP A 80 -2.34 -16.47 1.64
N THR A 81 -3.56 -16.01 1.84
CA THR A 81 -4.00 -14.69 1.37
C THR A 81 -4.69 -13.93 2.50
N VAL A 82 -4.35 -12.66 2.64
CA VAL A 82 -4.98 -11.76 3.62
C VAL A 82 -5.58 -10.59 2.87
N VAL A 83 -6.84 -10.30 3.15
CA VAL A 83 -7.54 -9.13 2.61
C VAL A 83 -7.71 -8.12 3.74
N VAL A 84 -7.29 -6.88 3.49
CA VAL A 84 -7.39 -5.78 4.46
C VAL A 84 -8.19 -4.65 3.82
N GLU A 85 -9.30 -4.30 4.43
CA GLU A 85 -10.05 -3.10 4.07
C GLU A 85 -9.62 -1.97 5.00
N ARG A 86 -9.20 -0.83 4.44
CA ARG A 86 -8.75 0.30 5.25
C ARG A 86 -9.24 1.63 4.67
N LEU A 87 -9.26 2.61 5.55
CA LEU A 87 -9.52 3.99 5.21
C LEU A 87 -8.23 4.76 5.50
N ASP A 88 -7.64 5.34 4.48
CA ASP A 88 -6.40 6.11 4.62
C ASP A 88 -6.70 7.59 4.39
N VAL A 89 -6.10 8.46 5.20
CA VAL A 89 -6.22 9.90 5.01
C VAL A 89 -4.83 10.48 4.81
N ASN A 90 -4.62 11.10 3.66
CA ASN A 90 -3.34 11.70 3.28
C ASN A 90 -3.51 13.18 3.00
N LEU A 91 -2.44 13.94 3.25
CA LEU A 91 -2.36 15.33 2.82
C LEU A 91 -1.57 15.36 1.51
N ILE A 92 -2.23 15.70 0.41
CA ILE A 92 -1.63 15.72 -0.93
C ILE A 92 -1.77 17.13 -1.49
N ALA A 93 -0.64 17.80 -1.76
CA ALA A 93 -0.61 19.15 -2.30
C ALA A 93 -1.51 20.11 -1.49
N GLY A 94 -1.51 19.97 -0.17
CA GLY A 94 -2.32 20.81 0.72
C GLY A 94 -3.77 20.39 0.84
N VAL A 95 -4.19 19.33 0.16
CA VAL A 95 -5.57 18.84 0.19
C VAL A 95 -5.64 17.55 1.01
N ARG A 96 -6.58 17.50 1.94
CA ARG A 96 -6.86 16.31 2.73
C ARG A 96 -7.67 15.33 1.88
N VAL A 97 -7.07 14.19 1.55
CA VAL A 97 -7.65 13.21 0.63
C VAL A 97 -7.91 11.91 1.37
N THR A 98 -9.12 11.38 1.22
CA THR A 98 -9.54 10.12 1.84
C THR A 98 -9.55 9.02 0.79
N PHE A 99 -8.82 7.92 1.08
CA PHE A 99 -8.75 6.74 0.23
C PHE A 99 -9.52 5.60 0.87
N HIS A 100 -10.47 5.03 0.12
CA HIS A 100 -11.15 3.79 0.52
C HIS A 100 -10.44 2.65 -0.19
N VAL A 101 -9.69 1.84 0.57
CA VAL A 101 -8.76 0.87 0.01
C VAL A 101 -9.14 -0.55 0.42
N THR A 102 -9.13 -1.46 -0.55
CA THR A 102 -9.11 -2.89 -0.28
C THR A 102 -7.79 -3.43 -0.81
N ALA A 103 -7.00 -4.02 0.07
CA ALA A 103 -5.69 -4.55 -0.28
C ALA A 103 -5.68 -6.06 -0.16
N ILE A 104 -5.01 -6.73 -1.08
CA ILE A 104 -4.82 -8.17 -1.06
C ILE A 104 -3.34 -8.46 -0.94
N PHE A 105 -2.98 -9.28 0.06
CA PHE A 105 -1.62 -9.69 0.33
C PHE A 105 -1.52 -11.21 0.19
N GLU A 106 -0.52 -11.69 -0.53
CA GLU A 106 -0.20 -13.11 -0.59
C GLU A 106 1.07 -13.36 0.22
N VAL A 107 1.07 -14.45 0.98
CA VAL A 107 2.16 -14.76 1.92
C VAL A 107 2.63 -16.20 1.66
N ARG A 108 3.95 -16.40 1.64
CA ARG A 108 4.59 -17.70 1.50
C ARG A 108 5.85 -17.71 2.36
N ASP A 109 6.01 -18.78 3.14
CA ASP A 109 7.19 -18.95 4.00
C ASP A 109 7.48 -17.75 4.89
N ASP A 110 6.42 -17.23 5.52
CA ASP A 110 6.46 -16.09 6.44
C ASP A 110 6.92 -14.77 5.79
N ALA A 111 6.87 -14.67 4.47
CA ALA A 111 7.18 -13.44 3.74
C ALA A 111 6.04 -13.07 2.80
N ILE A 112 5.84 -11.77 2.60
CA ILE A 112 4.81 -11.27 1.68
C ILE A 112 5.37 -11.37 0.27
N THR A 113 4.63 -12.07 -0.60
CA THR A 113 5.03 -12.24 -2.00
C THR A 113 4.29 -11.31 -2.95
N CYS A 114 3.14 -10.79 -2.52
CA CYS A 114 2.34 -9.91 -3.38
C CYS A 114 1.55 -8.93 -2.53
N TRP A 115 1.47 -7.70 -3.03
CA TRP A 115 0.68 -6.63 -2.43
C TRP A 115 -0.06 -5.91 -3.56
N ARG A 116 -1.39 -6.01 -3.59
CA ARG A 116 -2.24 -5.36 -4.58
C ARG A 116 -3.24 -4.48 -3.87
N GLU A 117 -3.43 -3.25 -4.37
CA GLU A 117 -4.41 -2.33 -3.79
C GLU A 117 -5.47 -1.94 -4.81
N TYR A 118 -6.70 -1.82 -4.33
CA TYR A 118 -7.86 -1.44 -5.11
C TYR A 118 -8.49 -0.21 -4.47
N TRP A 119 -8.56 0.87 -5.21
CA TRP A 119 -9.20 2.10 -4.77
C TRP A 119 -9.64 2.89 -6.01
N ASP A 120 -10.65 3.73 -5.82
CA ASP A 120 -11.29 4.44 -6.93
C ASP A 120 -10.48 5.68 -7.30
N THR A 121 -9.78 5.63 -8.44
CA THR A 121 -8.98 6.74 -8.92
C THR A 121 -9.83 7.94 -9.31
N GLY A 122 -11.05 7.71 -9.79
CA GLY A 122 -11.98 8.79 -10.11
C GLY A 122 -12.38 9.58 -8.87
N ASP A 123 -12.59 8.89 -7.76
CA ASP A 123 -12.90 9.55 -6.49
C ASP A 123 -11.73 10.41 -6.01
N ILE A 124 -10.51 9.89 -6.08
CA ILE A 124 -9.33 10.64 -5.67
C ILE A 124 -9.10 11.85 -6.58
N ALA A 125 -9.22 11.66 -7.88
CA ALA A 125 -9.10 12.76 -8.84
C ALA A 125 -10.12 13.85 -8.57
N ARG A 126 -11.35 13.47 -8.26
CA ARG A 126 -12.41 14.44 -7.94
C ARG A 126 -12.05 15.23 -6.68
N GLN A 127 -11.53 14.58 -5.65
CA GLN A 127 -11.10 15.25 -4.42
C GLN A 127 -9.96 16.23 -4.67
N LEU A 128 -9.06 15.87 -5.58
CA LEU A 128 -7.89 16.70 -5.92
C LEU A 128 -8.16 17.71 -7.03
N GLY A 129 -9.26 17.56 -7.77
CA GLY A 129 -9.50 18.38 -8.94
C GLY A 129 -8.53 18.11 -10.08
N SER A 130 -8.07 16.86 -10.22
CA SER A 130 -7.05 16.46 -11.20
C SER A 130 -7.54 15.36 -12.14
N ASP A 131 -6.70 15.03 -13.14
CA ASP A 131 -6.99 13.99 -14.12
C ASP A 131 -6.51 12.64 -13.59
N PRO A 132 -7.39 11.61 -13.47
CA PRO A 132 -6.96 10.30 -13.01
C PRO A 132 -5.84 9.68 -13.85
N GLY A 133 -5.77 10.00 -15.14
CA GLY A 133 -4.77 9.43 -16.03
C GLY A 133 -3.34 9.86 -15.70
N GLN A 134 -3.16 10.92 -14.92
CA GLN A 134 -1.84 11.45 -14.58
C GLN A 134 -1.29 10.91 -13.26
N MET A 135 -2.09 10.17 -12.49
CA MET A 135 -1.71 9.78 -11.13
C MET A 135 -0.47 8.90 -11.05
N PHE A 136 -0.20 8.11 -12.08
CA PHE A 136 0.84 7.08 -12.02
C PHE A 136 2.01 7.33 -12.96
N GLU A 137 2.11 8.53 -13.53
CA GLU A 137 3.14 8.84 -14.53
C GLU A 137 4.57 8.63 -14.03
N GLN A 138 4.79 8.84 -12.73
CA GLN A 138 6.14 8.76 -12.15
C GLN A 138 6.43 7.42 -11.49
N ILE A 139 5.45 6.52 -11.41
CA ILE A 139 5.61 5.24 -10.74
C ILE A 139 6.36 4.27 -11.67
N GLY A 140 7.38 3.63 -11.14
CA GLY A 140 8.17 2.66 -11.88
C GLY A 140 9.21 3.25 -12.82
N SER A 141 9.36 4.58 -12.85
CA SER A 141 10.31 5.27 -13.72
C SER A 141 11.69 5.43 -13.09
#